data_2209b86963372e793e87fce2fb435091
#
_entry.id   2209b86963372e793e87fce2fb435091
#
_cell.length_a   1.000
_cell.length_b   1.000
_cell.length_c   1.000
_cell.angle_alpha   90.00
_cell.angle_beta   90.00
_cell.angle_gamma   90.00
#
_symmetry.space_group_name_H-M   'P 1'
#
loop_
_entity.id
_entity.type
_entity.pdbx_description
1 polymer ?
#
loop_
_entity_poly.entity_id
_entity_poly.type
_entity_poly.pdbx_seq_one_letter_code
_entity_poly.pdbx_strand_id
1 'polypeptide(L)'
;MKRFFCLFTALTAVLSLSSCMEKEDTPPHFVHVESVSFDVPTLSLPETKTYSLQIIFTPEDCGNKKITWYNTNPEVATVSSEGLITAKAEGVTTIGIQTSDMRRTAEVEVTVTPFIADVPITSITLSSTSHDFFVTDDPIALTAAVTPENPSIPTLEWLSSDEGVACVSQEGVITPVGHGRATITAKANDGSKQKAECKVTVSGVKDRNYDGADEYYKLIYYPVNIEVTLSDGTKATQTWLDRNLGARKVAESKGDYEAYGSLFQWSRKADGHEKTSWSDAAAGALVNGIASINERVPDRANAGHDKFIPTNAEPNDWASQSSTQETGLWGGKYTDYEWHAPLTDETNINNPCPEGYRVPTVNEFLSMAGAILNTTLSYNKKYSISDPNTVFAESDLHLPSSGDMLYSSSSANTENGNSRGVYWTNSSAAKKGDNYNNANRLLFMSGQVIVNPYQRTNAYSIRCIRDTPLETTSLED
;
A
#
# COMPACT_ATOMS: atom_id res chain seq x y z
N MET A 1 8.42 -8.44 -1.55
CA MET A 1 7.95 -8.96 -2.84
C MET A 1 6.78 -9.90 -2.59
N LYS A 2 5.57 -9.44 -2.63
CA LYS A 2 4.34 -10.25 -2.57
C LYS A 2 3.59 -10.03 -3.88
N ARG A 3 3.44 -11.10 -4.65
CA ARG A 3 2.62 -11.13 -5.86
C ARG A 3 1.16 -11.28 -5.43
N PHE A 4 0.30 -10.35 -5.81
CA PHE A 4 -1.14 -10.53 -5.73
C PHE A 4 -1.60 -11.35 -6.92
N PHE A 5 -2.16 -12.53 -6.64
CA PHE A 5 -2.98 -13.30 -7.57
C PHE A 5 -4.43 -13.06 -7.19
N CYS A 6 -5.22 -12.55 -8.12
CA CYS A 6 -6.66 -12.50 -7.99
C CYS A 6 -7.24 -13.86 -8.42
N LEU A 7 -7.81 -14.64 -7.50
CA LEU A 7 -8.67 -15.79 -7.82
C LEU A 7 -9.83 -15.87 -6.84
N PHE A 8 -11.03 -15.79 -7.38
CA PHE A 8 -12.28 -16.17 -6.73
C PHE A 8 -12.32 -17.68 -6.47
N THR A 9 -12.74 -18.15 -5.30
CA THR A 9 -13.87 -19.08 -5.08
C THR A 9 -14.01 -19.51 -3.62
N ALA A 10 -15.22 -19.38 -3.16
CA ALA A 10 -16.07 -20.20 -2.28
C ALA A 10 -15.48 -21.15 -1.20
N LEU A 11 -15.79 -20.77 -0.03
CA LEU A 11 -16.31 -21.35 1.21
C LEU A 11 -16.72 -22.84 1.20
N THR A 12 -16.13 -23.63 2.12
CA THR A 12 -16.85 -24.58 3.00
C THR A 12 -16.03 -24.84 4.26
N ALA A 13 -16.65 -24.62 5.42
CA ALA A 13 -16.13 -24.92 6.73
C ALA A 13 -16.41 -26.39 7.10
N VAL A 14 -15.44 -27.08 7.72
CA VAL A 14 -15.70 -28.26 8.55
C VAL A 14 -14.83 -28.17 9.80
N LEU A 15 -15.51 -28.08 10.94
CA LEU A 15 -14.89 -28.26 12.26
C LEU A 15 -14.50 -29.73 12.49
N SER A 16 -13.32 -30.00 13.04
CA SER A 16 -13.07 -31.21 13.80
C SER A 16 -12.10 -30.95 14.94
N LEU A 17 -12.49 -31.44 16.07
CA LEU A 17 -11.86 -31.38 17.39
C LEU A 17 -10.47 -32.04 17.40
N SER A 18 -9.51 -31.36 18.03
CA SER A 18 -8.18 -31.86 18.29
C SER A 18 -8.14 -32.55 19.65
N SER A 19 -7.72 -33.81 19.66
CA SER A 19 -7.21 -34.48 20.86
C SER A 19 -5.68 -34.46 20.84
N CYS A 20 -5.10 -34.06 21.94
CA CYS A 20 -3.67 -34.09 22.20
C CYS A 20 -3.19 -35.54 22.25
N MET A 21 -2.28 -35.94 21.37
CA MET A 21 -1.48 -37.17 21.54
C MET A 21 0.00 -36.80 21.43
N GLU A 22 0.77 -37.31 22.35
CA GLU A 22 2.22 -37.22 22.42
C GLU A 22 2.87 -37.68 21.11
N LYS A 23 3.84 -36.92 20.66
CA LYS A 23 4.62 -37.22 19.45
C LYS A 23 5.65 -38.28 19.81
N GLU A 24 5.40 -39.53 19.44
CA GLU A 24 6.49 -40.53 19.33
C GLU A 24 7.47 -40.04 18.25
N ASP A 25 8.75 -39.98 18.59
CA ASP A 25 9.85 -39.77 17.64
C ASP A 25 9.94 -41.00 16.71
N THR A 26 9.15 -40.96 15.64
CA THR A 26 9.37 -41.86 14.53
C THR A 26 10.60 -41.35 13.75
N PRO A 27 11.57 -42.23 13.43
CA PRO A 27 12.72 -41.88 12.59
C PRO A 27 12.19 -41.29 11.31
N PRO A 28 12.92 -40.29 10.68
CA PRO A 28 12.46 -39.63 9.49
C PRO A 28 12.13 -40.66 8.42
N HIS A 29 10.85 -40.77 8.08
CA HIS A 29 10.37 -41.67 7.04
C HIS A 29 10.95 -41.19 5.71
N PHE A 30 11.86 -42.01 5.15
CA PHE A 30 12.41 -41.71 3.83
C PHE A 30 11.27 -41.86 2.79
N VAL A 31 10.87 -40.73 2.19
CA VAL A 31 9.81 -40.70 1.19
C VAL A 31 10.43 -41.08 -0.16
N HIS A 32 10.00 -42.20 -0.71
CA HIS A 32 10.45 -42.67 -2.02
C HIS A 32 9.74 -41.98 -3.17
N VAL A 33 10.36 -41.94 -4.35
CA VAL A 33 9.73 -41.46 -5.57
C VAL A 33 8.69 -42.45 -6.06
N GLU A 34 7.42 -42.07 -6.05
CA GLU A 34 6.31 -42.89 -6.58
C GLU A 34 6.21 -42.79 -8.10
N SER A 35 6.31 -41.56 -8.62
CA SER A 35 6.35 -41.29 -10.05
C SER A 35 7.18 -40.04 -10.36
N VAL A 36 7.59 -39.92 -11.61
CA VAL A 36 8.25 -38.74 -12.16
C VAL A 36 7.64 -38.43 -13.53
N SER A 37 7.48 -37.16 -13.85
CA SER A 37 6.98 -36.69 -15.13
C SER A 37 7.68 -35.40 -15.55
N PHE A 38 7.48 -35.02 -16.79
CA PHE A 38 7.86 -33.71 -17.28
C PHE A 38 6.64 -32.77 -17.35
N ASP A 39 6.91 -31.47 -17.37
CA ASP A 39 5.93 -30.40 -17.55
C ASP A 39 5.21 -30.48 -18.92
N VAL A 40 5.86 -31.08 -19.92
CA VAL A 40 5.29 -31.32 -21.24
C VAL A 40 5.43 -32.80 -21.67
N PRO A 41 4.42 -33.41 -22.28
CA PRO A 41 4.51 -34.79 -22.77
C PRO A 41 5.20 -34.91 -24.14
N THR A 42 5.16 -33.84 -24.93
CA THR A 42 5.83 -33.72 -26.24
C THR A 42 6.37 -32.30 -26.40
N LEU A 43 7.44 -32.15 -27.16
CA LEU A 43 8.08 -30.86 -27.40
C LEU A 43 8.41 -30.72 -28.89
N SER A 44 8.02 -29.61 -29.50
CA SER A 44 8.44 -29.23 -30.84
C SER A 44 9.29 -27.98 -30.80
N LEU A 45 10.53 -28.06 -31.31
CA LEU A 45 11.49 -26.95 -31.32
C LEU A 45 12.06 -26.76 -32.74
N PRO A 46 12.17 -25.52 -33.23
CA PRO A 46 13.02 -25.22 -34.39
C PRO A 46 14.49 -25.52 -34.08
N GLU A 47 15.28 -25.85 -35.08
CA GLU A 47 16.72 -25.93 -34.96
C GLU A 47 17.30 -24.68 -34.27
N THR A 48 18.35 -24.84 -33.45
CA THR A 48 19.03 -23.81 -32.66
C THR A 48 18.23 -23.26 -31.46
N LYS A 49 16.96 -23.60 -31.30
CA LYS A 49 16.17 -23.16 -30.13
C LYS A 49 16.40 -24.09 -28.94
N THR A 50 16.11 -23.58 -27.76
CA THR A 50 16.26 -24.29 -26.49
C THR A 50 14.96 -24.30 -25.70
N TYR A 51 14.80 -25.31 -24.85
CA TYR A 51 13.70 -25.43 -23.91
C TYR A 51 14.20 -25.96 -22.56
N SER A 52 13.79 -25.34 -21.47
CA SER A 52 14.14 -25.80 -20.12
C SER A 52 13.05 -26.71 -19.60
N LEU A 53 13.29 -28.02 -19.66
CA LEU A 53 12.35 -29.06 -19.25
C LEU A 53 12.25 -29.11 -17.72
N GLN A 54 11.05 -29.04 -17.19
CA GLN A 54 10.81 -29.12 -15.75
C GLN A 54 10.50 -30.56 -15.35
N ILE A 55 11.14 -31.02 -14.27
CA ILE A 55 10.93 -32.36 -13.72
C ILE A 55 9.98 -32.28 -12.53
N ILE A 56 8.90 -33.04 -12.58
CA ILE A 56 7.88 -33.12 -11.52
C ILE A 56 8.01 -34.46 -10.82
N PHE A 57 8.33 -34.45 -9.54
CA PHE A 57 8.40 -35.63 -8.69
C PHE A 57 7.10 -35.78 -7.89
N THR A 58 6.63 -37.00 -7.74
CA THR A 58 5.50 -37.34 -6.86
C THR A 58 5.96 -38.41 -5.87
N PRO A 59 5.80 -38.18 -4.55
CA PRO A 59 5.45 -36.90 -3.95
C PRO A 59 6.57 -35.87 -4.07
N GLU A 60 6.22 -34.59 -3.96
CA GLU A 60 7.19 -33.49 -4.14
C GLU A 60 8.31 -33.48 -3.09
N ASP A 61 8.02 -33.95 -1.89
CA ASP A 61 8.94 -34.02 -0.75
C ASP A 61 9.78 -35.29 -0.71
N CYS A 62 9.85 -36.07 -1.80
CA CYS A 62 10.67 -37.28 -1.87
C CYS A 62 12.15 -36.99 -1.55
N GLY A 63 12.79 -37.90 -0.78
CA GLY A 63 14.10 -37.66 -0.17
C GLY A 63 15.29 -37.78 -1.14
N ASN A 64 15.14 -38.46 -2.31
CA ASN A 64 16.19 -38.62 -3.29
C ASN A 64 15.72 -38.30 -4.70
N LYS A 65 16.06 -37.09 -5.18
CA LYS A 65 15.74 -36.58 -6.52
C LYS A 65 16.87 -36.79 -7.55
N LYS A 66 17.85 -37.66 -7.27
CA LYS A 66 18.93 -37.95 -8.24
C LYS A 66 18.37 -38.65 -9.47
N ILE A 67 18.73 -38.14 -10.63
CA ILE A 67 18.33 -38.64 -11.94
C ILE A 67 19.53 -38.94 -12.84
N THR A 68 19.31 -39.75 -13.86
CA THR A 68 20.20 -39.95 -14.98
C THR A 68 19.43 -39.68 -16.26
N TRP A 69 19.96 -38.77 -17.07
CA TRP A 69 19.40 -38.44 -18.39
C TRP A 69 19.82 -39.49 -19.42
N TYR A 70 18.92 -39.77 -20.38
CA TYR A 70 19.22 -40.50 -21.61
C TYR A 70 18.56 -39.83 -22.80
N ASN A 71 19.10 -40.05 -23.96
CA ASN A 71 18.66 -39.47 -25.23
C ASN A 71 18.90 -40.49 -26.34
N THR A 72 17.86 -40.75 -27.12
CA THR A 72 17.89 -41.76 -28.18
C THR A 72 18.63 -41.30 -29.44
N ASN A 73 18.69 -39.98 -29.67
CA ASN A 73 19.44 -39.42 -30.82
C ASN A 73 20.02 -38.03 -30.51
N PRO A 74 21.26 -37.95 -29.99
CA PRO A 74 21.91 -36.69 -29.67
C PRO A 74 22.25 -35.78 -30.85
N GLU A 75 22.18 -36.27 -32.08
CA GLU A 75 22.37 -35.47 -33.28
C GLU A 75 21.12 -34.62 -33.59
N VAL A 76 19.95 -35.02 -33.17
CA VAL A 76 18.71 -34.28 -33.33
C VAL A 76 18.60 -33.20 -32.25
N ALA A 77 18.77 -33.56 -30.99
CA ALA A 77 18.76 -32.61 -29.86
C ALA A 77 19.67 -33.12 -28.73
N THR A 78 20.14 -32.22 -27.88
CA THR A 78 20.88 -32.55 -26.65
C THR A 78 20.14 -32.05 -25.42
N VAL A 79 20.44 -32.66 -24.25
CA VAL A 79 19.94 -32.22 -22.96
C VAL A 79 21.11 -32.01 -22.00
N SER A 80 21.09 -30.90 -21.25
CA SER A 80 22.07 -30.64 -20.17
C SER A 80 21.69 -31.38 -18.89
N SER A 81 22.59 -31.40 -17.92
CA SER A 81 22.35 -31.94 -16.56
C SER A 81 21.16 -31.24 -15.87
N GLU A 82 20.93 -29.97 -16.19
CA GLU A 82 19.86 -29.12 -15.64
C GLU A 82 18.53 -29.21 -16.41
N GLY A 83 18.48 -30.07 -17.47
CA GLY A 83 17.25 -30.26 -18.27
C GLY A 83 17.09 -29.26 -19.41
N LEU A 84 18.15 -28.50 -19.78
CA LEU A 84 18.10 -27.62 -20.94
C LEU A 84 18.24 -28.44 -22.23
N ILE A 85 17.16 -28.54 -23.00
CA ILE A 85 17.14 -29.16 -24.32
C ILE A 85 17.64 -28.14 -25.35
N THR A 86 18.55 -28.57 -26.25
CA THR A 86 19.02 -27.79 -27.40
C THR A 86 18.74 -28.53 -28.67
N ALA A 87 17.91 -27.98 -29.54
CA ALA A 87 17.58 -28.53 -30.86
C ALA A 87 18.78 -28.31 -31.83
N LYS A 88 19.20 -29.38 -32.53
CA LYS A 88 20.38 -29.35 -33.42
C LYS A 88 20.04 -29.53 -34.90
N ALA A 89 19.33 -30.57 -35.23
CA ALA A 89 19.00 -30.92 -36.62
C ALA A 89 17.56 -31.48 -36.71
N GLU A 90 16.94 -31.31 -37.86
CA GLU A 90 15.60 -31.84 -38.15
C GLU A 90 15.51 -33.33 -37.84
N GLY A 91 14.47 -33.72 -37.14
CA GLY A 91 14.20 -35.12 -36.78
C GLY A 91 13.42 -35.26 -35.50
N VAL A 92 13.33 -36.50 -35.01
CA VAL A 92 12.68 -36.83 -33.77
C VAL A 92 13.64 -37.57 -32.84
N THR A 93 13.62 -37.24 -31.57
CA THR A 93 14.35 -37.96 -30.54
C THR A 93 13.51 -38.07 -29.26
N THR A 94 13.79 -39.11 -28.47
CA THR A 94 13.21 -39.25 -27.13
C THR A 94 14.28 -38.88 -26.10
N ILE A 95 14.01 -37.91 -25.26
CA ILE A 95 14.80 -37.55 -24.10
C ILE A 95 14.08 -38.02 -22.84
N GLY A 96 14.79 -38.70 -21.97
CA GLY A 96 14.19 -39.22 -20.75
C GLY A 96 15.13 -39.14 -19.55
N ILE A 97 14.52 -39.41 -18.39
CA ILE A 97 15.22 -39.55 -17.12
C ILE A 97 14.87 -40.89 -16.49
N GLN A 98 15.83 -41.41 -15.71
CA GLN A 98 15.60 -42.48 -14.75
C GLN A 98 16.02 -42.01 -13.36
N THR A 99 15.13 -42.14 -12.37
CA THR A 99 15.46 -41.82 -10.98
C THR A 99 16.38 -42.88 -10.36
N SER A 100 17.34 -42.47 -9.54
CA SER A 100 18.20 -43.38 -8.77
C SER A 100 17.41 -44.13 -7.69
N ASP A 101 16.33 -43.49 -7.19
CA ASP A 101 15.37 -44.08 -6.27
C ASP A 101 14.21 -44.70 -7.07
N MET A 102 13.88 -45.95 -6.78
CA MET A 102 12.77 -46.74 -7.37
C MET A 102 12.80 -46.90 -8.90
N ARG A 103 13.83 -46.41 -9.62
CA ARG A 103 14.03 -46.50 -11.09
C ARG A 103 12.82 -46.03 -11.89
N ARG A 104 12.12 -45.00 -11.43
CA ARG A 104 11.00 -44.42 -12.20
C ARG A 104 11.56 -43.66 -13.40
N THR A 105 10.82 -43.71 -14.51
CA THR A 105 11.19 -43.03 -15.76
C THR A 105 10.15 -42.04 -16.20
N ALA A 106 10.61 -40.97 -16.86
CA ALA A 106 9.80 -40.05 -17.62
C ALA A 106 10.46 -39.83 -18.98
N GLU A 107 9.65 -39.66 -20.01
CA GLU A 107 10.11 -39.43 -21.37
C GLU A 107 9.33 -38.27 -22.01
N VAL A 108 10.02 -37.52 -22.86
CA VAL A 108 9.44 -36.52 -23.75
C VAL A 108 9.91 -36.78 -25.17
N GLU A 109 8.98 -36.83 -26.08
CA GLU A 109 9.30 -36.86 -27.51
C GLU A 109 9.61 -35.45 -27.99
N VAL A 110 10.81 -35.24 -28.52
CA VAL A 110 11.30 -33.96 -29.03
C VAL A 110 11.33 -34.04 -30.56
N THR A 111 10.49 -33.27 -31.20
CA THR A 111 10.50 -33.05 -32.64
C THR A 111 11.27 -31.77 -32.93
N VAL A 112 12.36 -31.86 -33.66
CA VAL A 112 13.10 -30.69 -34.16
C VAL A 112 12.63 -30.44 -35.60
N THR A 113 12.12 -29.25 -35.81
CA THR A 113 11.70 -28.77 -37.13
C THR A 113 12.80 -27.96 -37.81
N PRO A 114 12.84 -27.89 -39.14
CA PRO A 114 13.77 -27.03 -39.85
C PRO A 114 13.72 -25.59 -39.30
N PHE A 115 14.86 -24.99 -39.14
CA PHE A 115 14.94 -23.55 -38.85
C PHE A 115 14.43 -22.78 -40.09
N ILE A 116 13.18 -22.40 -40.09
CA ILE A 116 12.69 -21.37 -41.00
C ILE A 116 13.31 -20.08 -40.51
N ALA A 117 14.11 -19.43 -41.32
CA ALA A 117 14.86 -18.23 -40.96
C ALA A 117 13.97 -17.28 -40.13
N ASP A 118 14.38 -17.06 -38.87
CA ASP A 118 13.65 -16.22 -37.93
C ASP A 118 13.57 -14.82 -38.55
N VAL A 119 12.38 -14.36 -38.81
CA VAL A 119 12.16 -12.97 -39.22
C VAL A 119 11.96 -12.19 -37.92
N PRO A 120 13.03 -11.60 -37.35
CA PRO A 120 12.93 -10.96 -36.07
C PRO A 120 12.16 -9.64 -36.17
N ILE A 121 11.58 -9.24 -35.06
CA ILE A 121 11.03 -7.88 -34.89
C ILE A 121 12.21 -6.90 -34.92
N THR A 122 12.16 -5.94 -35.83
CA THR A 122 13.20 -4.89 -36.00
C THR A 122 12.79 -3.58 -35.32
N SER A 123 11.48 -3.35 -35.15
CA SER A 123 10.98 -2.23 -34.35
C SER A 123 9.57 -2.50 -33.82
N ILE A 124 9.25 -1.81 -32.73
CA ILE A 124 7.91 -1.77 -32.12
C ILE A 124 7.48 -0.30 -32.08
N THR A 125 6.27 -0.01 -32.55
CA THR A 125 5.68 1.32 -32.49
C THR A 125 4.41 1.27 -31.67
N LEU A 126 4.33 2.07 -30.62
CA LEU A 126 3.13 2.19 -29.78
C LEU A 126 2.21 3.29 -30.33
N SER A 127 0.90 3.14 -30.10
CA SER A 127 -0.11 4.14 -30.45
C SER A 127 0.07 5.47 -29.70
N SER A 128 0.75 5.44 -28.54
CA SER A 128 1.16 6.62 -27.78
C SER A 128 2.48 6.38 -27.05
N THR A 129 3.29 7.41 -26.88
CA THR A 129 4.54 7.39 -26.10
C THR A 129 4.39 7.99 -24.71
N SER A 130 3.26 8.62 -24.43
CA SER A 130 2.92 9.13 -23.08
C SER A 130 1.41 9.19 -22.90
N HIS A 131 0.97 9.04 -21.64
CA HIS A 131 -0.42 9.24 -21.26
C HIS A 131 -0.53 9.74 -19.83
N ASP A 132 -1.42 10.72 -19.60
CA ASP A 132 -1.71 11.24 -18.26
C ASP A 132 -3.11 10.80 -17.85
N PHE A 133 -3.21 10.19 -16.66
CA PHE A 133 -4.45 9.74 -16.03
C PHE A 133 -4.75 10.54 -14.78
N PHE A 134 -6.02 10.67 -14.46
CA PHE A 134 -6.44 10.71 -13.06
C PHE A 134 -6.60 9.28 -12.52
N VAL A 135 -6.37 9.11 -11.23
CA VAL A 135 -6.46 7.78 -10.57
C VAL A 135 -7.87 7.15 -10.68
N THR A 136 -8.88 7.93 -11.09
CA THR A 136 -10.28 7.52 -11.29
C THR A 136 -10.65 7.28 -12.74
N ASP A 137 -9.74 7.47 -13.68
CA ASP A 137 -10.03 7.25 -15.10
C ASP A 137 -10.20 5.77 -15.43
N ASP A 138 -10.99 5.50 -16.46
CA ASP A 138 -11.15 4.16 -17.00
C ASP A 138 -9.86 3.65 -17.66
N PRO A 139 -9.64 2.32 -17.69
CA PRO A 139 -8.52 1.73 -18.41
C PRO A 139 -8.52 2.06 -19.90
N ILE A 140 -7.34 2.23 -20.49
CA ILE A 140 -7.18 2.45 -21.94
C ILE A 140 -6.37 1.35 -22.61
N ALA A 141 -6.63 1.09 -23.88
CA ALA A 141 -5.83 0.17 -24.68
C ALA A 141 -4.67 0.92 -25.36
N LEU A 142 -3.44 0.51 -25.07
CA LEU A 142 -2.22 0.89 -25.75
C LEU A 142 -1.90 -0.18 -26.80
N THR A 143 -2.00 0.16 -28.10
CA THR A 143 -1.72 -0.80 -29.16
C THR A 143 -0.27 -0.69 -29.62
N ALA A 144 0.29 -1.83 -30.07
CA ALA A 144 1.63 -1.95 -30.59
C ALA A 144 1.62 -2.50 -32.02
N ALA A 145 2.30 -1.82 -32.93
CA ALA A 145 2.58 -2.31 -34.28
C ALA A 145 4.04 -2.77 -34.34
N VAL A 146 4.29 -3.93 -34.95
CA VAL A 146 5.63 -4.51 -35.11
C VAL A 146 6.09 -4.43 -36.56
N THR A 147 7.39 -4.26 -36.79
CA THR A 147 8.01 -4.33 -38.11
C THR A 147 9.04 -5.45 -38.11
N PRO A 148 9.07 -6.31 -39.13
CA PRO A 148 8.14 -6.42 -40.25
C PRO A 148 6.73 -6.83 -39.81
N GLU A 149 5.73 -6.66 -40.67
CA GLU A 149 4.32 -6.96 -40.34
C GLU A 149 4.06 -8.44 -40.01
N ASN A 150 4.89 -9.33 -40.51
CA ASN A 150 4.80 -10.78 -40.30
C ASN A 150 6.12 -11.32 -39.71
N PRO A 151 6.46 -11.02 -38.45
CA PRO A 151 7.60 -11.63 -37.81
C PRO A 151 7.33 -13.11 -37.46
N SER A 152 8.38 -13.92 -37.27
CA SER A 152 8.21 -15.35 -36.92
C SER A 152 7.54 -15.52 -35.55
N ILE A 153 7.78 -14.60 -34.61
CA ILE A 153 7.18 -14.55 -33.28
C ILE A 153 6.60 -13.16 -33.06
N PRO A 154 5.29 -12.95 -33.31
CA PRO A 154 4.67 -11.62 -33.21
C PRO A 154 4.32 -11.21 -31.77
N THR A 155 4.49 -12.08 -30.78
CA THR A 155 4.04 -11.82 -29.40
C THR A 155 4.95 -10.83 -28.68
N LEU A 156 4.32 -9.98 -27.88
CA LEU A 156 4.99 -9.01 -27.00
C LEU A 156 4.72 -9.36 -25.53
N GLU A 157 5.69 -9.04 -24.69
CA GLU A 157 5.56 -9.03 -23.25
C GLU A 157 5.30 -7.59 -22.80
N TRP A 158 4.22 -7.38 -22.03
CA TRP A 158 3.88 -6.07 -21.48
C TRP A 158 4.26 -6.01 -20.01
N LEU A 159 4.99 -4.95 -19.65
CA LEU A 159 5.54 -4.74 -18.32
C LEU A 159 5.26 -3.33 -17.84
N SER A 160 4.99 -3.16 -16.57
CA SER A 160 5.01 -1.87 -15.87
C SER A 160 6.25 -1.76 -14.99
N SER A 161 6.87 -0.57 -14.98
CA SER A 161 7.96 -0.27 -14.04
C SER A 161 7.49 -0.12 -12.60
N ASP A 162 6.19 0.21 -12.40
CA ASP A 162 5.55 0.36 -11.08
C ASP A 162 4.05 0.03 -11.20
N GLU A 163 3.69 -1.16 -10.79
CA GLU A 163 2.29 -1.64 -10.79
C GLU A 163 1.43 -0.94 -9.73
N GLY A 164 2.04 -0.32 -8.71
CA GLY A 164 1.34 0.53 -7.74
C GLY A 164 0.90 1.87 -8.31
N VAL A 165 1.49 2.29 -9.44
CA VAL A 165 1.11 3.50 -10.18
C VAL A 165 0.18 3.16 -11.35
N ALA A 166 0.58 2.22 -12.19
CA ALA A 166 -0.23 1.76 -13.33
C ALA A 166 0.08 0.29 -13.65
N CYS A 167 -0.96 -0.53 -13.77
CA CYS A 167 -0.86 -1.90 -14.26
C CYS A 167 -1.03 -1.94 -15.77
N VAL A 168 -0.50 -2.99 -16.40
CA VAL A 168 -0.75 -3.28 -17.83
C VAL A 168 -1.08 -4.75 -18.01
N SER A 169 -2.12 -5.07 -18.79
CA SER A 169 -2.43 -6.45 -19.17
C SER A 169 -1.56 -6.91 -20.33
N GLN A 170 -1.55 -8.24 -20.60
CA GLN A 170 -0.81 -8.80 -21.75
C GLN A 170 -1.46 -8.46 -23.11
N GLU A 171 -2.64 -7.86 -23.12
CA GLU A 171 -3.31 -7.26 -24.27
C GLU A 171 -2.98 -5.76 -24.45
N GLY A 172 -2.13 -5.20 -23.57
CA GLY A 172 -1.74 -3.79 -23.62
C GLY A 172 -2.76 -2.82 -23.00
N VAL A 173 -3.69 -3.31 -22.15
CA VAL A 173 -4.64 -2.42 -21.45
C VAL A 173 -3.97 -1.84 -20.21
N ILE A 174 -3.84 -0.52 -20.16
CA ILE A 174 -3.28 0.22 -19.02
C ILE A 174 -4.41 0.60 -18.07
N THR A 175 -4.23 0.29 -16.78
CA THR A 175 -5.16 0.66 -15.69
C THR A 175 -4.44 1.56 -14.68
N PRO A 176 -4.93 2.79 -14.41
CA PRO A 176 -4.37 3.63 -13.37
C PRO A 176 -4.67 3.04 -11.98
N VAL A 177 -3.68 3.02 -11.09
CA VAL A 177 -3.79 2.43 -9.74
C VAL A 177 -3.57 3.47 -8.65
N GLY A 178 -2.46 4.21 -8.70
CA GLY A 178 -2.09 5.18 -7.67
C GLY A 178 -1.27 6.35 -8.22
N HIS A 179 -1.18 7.41 -7.43
CA HIS A 179 -0.43 8.61 -7.81
C HIS A 179 1.05 8.32 -8.04
N GLY A 180 1.58 8.78 -9.16
CA GLY A 180 2.99 8.62 -9.48
C GLY A 180 3.27 8.60 -10.98
N ARG A 181 4.43 8.04 -11.33
CA ARG A 181 4.88 7.85 -12.71
C ARG A 181 5.32 6.41 -12.91
N ALA A 182 4.89 5.81 -14.01
CA ALA A 182 5.32 4.50 -14.45
C ALA A 182 5.72 4.53 -15.92
N THR A 183 6.55 3.56 -16.33
CA THR A 183 6.85 3.32 -17.74
C THR A 183 6.26 1.97 -18.12
N ILE A 184 5.36 1.98 -19.09
CA ILE A 184 4.81 0.76 -19.69
C ILE A 184 5.71 0.38 -20.86
N THR A 185 6.20 -0.85 -20.84
CA THR A 185 7.11 -1.39 -21.84
C THR A 185 6.46 -2.54 -22.60
N ALA A 186 6.41 -2.44 -23.92
CA ALA A 186 6.14 -3.57 -24.82
C ALA A 186 7.48 -4.11 -25.33
N LYS A 187 7.77 -5.38 -25.05
CA LYS A 187 9.05 -6.03 -25.37
C LYS A 187 8.81 -7.26 -26.24
N ALA A 188 9.65 -7.43 -27.27
CA ALA A 188 9.58 -8.57 -28.16
C ALA A 188 9.99 -9.87 -27.46
N ASN A 189 9.22 -10.95 -27.70
CA ASN A 189 9.49 -12.30 -27.18
C ASN A 189 10.37 -13.15 -28.12
N ASP A 190 10.78 -12.59 -29.25
CA ASP A 190 11.53 -13.28 -30.32
C ASP A 190 13.06 -13.28 -30.13
N GLY A 191 13.53 -12.74 -29.01
CA GLY A 191 14.97 -12.60 -28.71
C GLY A 191 15.65 -11.40 -29.35
N SER A 192 14.98 -10.61 -30.19
CA SER A 192 15.52 -9.41 -30.85
C SER A 192 15.88 -8.30 -29.88
N LYS A 193 15.40 -8.35 -28.64
CA LYS A 193 15.53 -7.31 -27.60
C LYS A 193 14.87 -5.98 -27.95
N GLN A 194 14.04 -5.94 -29.00
CA GLN A 194 13.29 -4.76 -29.34
C GLN A 194 12.27 -4.44 -28.25
N LYS A 195 12.14 -3.18 -27.93
CA LYS A 195 11.15 -2.66 -26.98
C LYS A 195 10.66 -1.28 -27.39
N ALA A 196 9.48 -0.94 -26.92
CA ALA A 196 8.95 0.41 -27.00
C ALA A 196 8.32 0.79 -25.66
N GLU A 197 8.36 2.06 -25.32
CA GLU A 197 7.99 2.55 -24.00
C GLU A 197 6.94 3.65 -24.10
N CYS A 198 5.97 3.63 -23.19
CA CYS A 198 4.99 4.67 -22.96
C CYS A 198 5.14 5.19 -21.54
N LYS A 199 5.36 6.49 -21.35
CA LYS A 199 5.44 7.12 -20.03
C LYS A 199 4.03 7.41 -19.53
N VAL A 200 3.69 6.92 -18.36
CA VAL A 200 2.38 7.11 -17.73
C VAL A 200 2.55 7.96 -16.47
N THR A 201 1.73 9.00 -16.34
CA THR A 201 1.58 9.76 -15.11
C THR A 201 0.18 9.53 -14.58
N VAL A 202 0.05 9.14 -13.32
CA VAL A 202 -1.24 9.03 -12.64
C VAL A 202 -1.32 10.08 -11.54
N SER A 203 -2.37 10.89 -11.56
CA SER A 203 -2.59 12.00 -10.62
C SER A 203 -3.68 11.66 -9.62
N GLY A 204 -3.43 12.04 -8.33
CA GLY A 204 -4.39 11.90 -7.24
C GLY A 204 -4.23 10.63 -6.40
N VAL A 205 -4.72 10.72 -5.16
CA VAL A 205 -4.74 9.65 -4.16
C VAL A 205 -6.19 9.51 -3.70
N LYS A 206 -6.79 8.34 -3.90
CA LYS A 206 -8.17 8.06 -3.49
C LYS A 206 -8.31 8.05 -1.97
N ASP A 207 -9.43 8.54 -1.44
CA ASP A 207 -9.78 8.30 -0.05
C ASP A 207 -9.77 6.78 0.27
N ARG A 208 -9.46 6.40 1.52
CA ARG A 208 -9.36 4.98 1.89
C ARG A 208 -10.67 4.21 1.66
N ASN A 209 -11.80 4.86 1.89
CA ASN A 209 -13.13 4.28 1.71
C ASN A 209 -13.74 4.61 0.33
N TYR A 210 -12.92 5.05 -0.61
CA TYR A 210 -13.39 5.38 -1.95
C TYR A 210 -13.90 4.14 -2.68
N ASP A 211 -15.21 4.11 -2.92
CA ASP A 211 -15.89 3.06 -3.70
C ASP A 211 -16.62 3.62 -4.94
N GLY A 212 -16.53 4.93 -5.17
CA GLY A 212 -17.21 5.62 -6.25
C GLY A 212 -18.70 5.87 -6.03
N ALA A 213 -19.31 5.29 -4.99
CA ALA A 213 -20.74 5.36 -4.70
C ALA A 213 -21.09 6.36 -3.58
N ASP A 214 -20.29 6.38 -2.51
CA ASP A 214 -20.48 7.30 -1.38
C ASP A 214 -19.89 8.68 -1.70
N GLU A 215 -20.73 9.68 -1.91
CA GLU A 215 -20.31 11.06 -2.22
C GLU A 215 -19.42 11.67 -1.11
N TYR A 216 -19.50 11.18 0.12
CA TYR A 216 -18.64 11.66 1.20
C TYR A 216 -17.19 11.19 1.05
N TYR A 217 -16.98 9.94 0.64
CA TYR A 217 -15.64 9.35 0.45
C TYR A 217 -15.15 9.40 -1.00
N LYS A 218 -15.92 10.02 -1.91
CA LYS A 218 -15.53 10.19 -3.32
C LYS A 218 -14.51 11.32 -3.49
N LEU A 219 -13.47 11.27 -2.64
CA LEU A 219 -12.45 12.32 -2.55
C LEU A 219 -11.13 11.87 -3.13
N ILE A 220 -10.47 12.80 -3.80
CA ILE A 220 -9.13 12.65 -4.36
C ILE A 220 -8.23 13.71 -3.75
N TYR A 221 -7.12 13.28 -3.15
CA TYR A 221 -6.09 14.12 -2.54
C TYR A 221 -4.88 14.22 -3.45
N TYR A 222 -4.04 15.24 -3.24
CA TYR A 222 -2.79 15.40 -3.97
C TYR A 222 -1.60 15.51 -3.02
N PRO A 223 -0.45 14.89 -3.36
CA PRO A 223 0.77 15.02 -2.55
C PRO A 223 1.37 16.41 -2.63
N VAL A 224 1.83 16.91 -1.49
CA VAL A 224 2.57 18.17 -1.32
C VAL A 224 3.86 17.90 -0.57
N ASN A 225 4.98 18.35 -1.10
CA ASN A 225 6.30 18.18 -0.49
C ASN A 225 6.66 19.40 0.37
N ILE A 226 7.10 19.14 1.59
CA ILE A 226 7.58 20.15 2.54
C ILE A 226 9.02 19.84 2.91
N GLU A 227 9.92 20.77 2.66
CA GLU A 227 11.30 20.71 3.13
C GLU A 227 11.34 21.01 4.63
N VAL A 228 11.88 20.09 5.41
CA VAL A 228 11.96 20.20 6.87
C VAL A 228 13.40 20.07 7.36
N THR A 229 13.64 20.54 8.58
CA THR A 229 14.87 20.25 9.32
C THR A 229 14.52 19.32 10.48
N LEU A 230 15.11 18.14 10.51
CA LEU A 230 14.92 17.15 11.57
C LEU A 230 15.61 17.58 12.87
N SER A 231 15.34 16.86 13.96
CA SER A 231 15.88 17.15 15.29
C SER A 231 17.41 17.09 15.36
N ASP A 232 18.04 16.30 14.50
CA ASP A 232 19.50 16.17 14.36
C ASP A 232 20.14 17.22 13.45
N GLY A 233 19.33 18.11 12.84
CA GLY A 233 19.75 19.13 11.89
C GLY A 233 19.74 18.70 10.43
N THR A 234 19.46 17.44 10.14
CA THR A 234 19.39 16.91 8.76
C THR A 234 18.23 17.53 7.99
N LYS A 235 18.46 17.87 6.73
CA LYS A 235 17.42 18.28 5.79
C LYS A 235 16.70 17.05 5.24
N ALA A 236 15.39 17.12 5.17
CA ALA A 236 14.55 16.04 4.63
C ALA A 236 13.31 16.60 3.94
N THR A 237 12.74 15.82 3.03
CA THR A 237 11.45 16.12 2.39
C THR A 237 10.37 15.27 3.02
N GLN A 238 9.31 15.89 3.49
CA GLN A 238 8.09 15.23 3.95
C GLN A 238 7.01 15.40 2.89
N THR A 239 6.35 14.31 2.50
CA THR A 239 5.24 14.35 1.54
C THR A 239 3.91 14.20 2.28
N TRP A 240 3.10 15.26 2.28
CA TRP A 240 1.79 15.33 2.92
C TRP A 240 0.67 15.31 1.89
N LEU A 241 -0.56 15.01 2.31
CA LEU A 241 -1.72 15.30 1.47
C LEU A 241 -2.09 16.79 1.52
N ASP A 242 -2.61 17.33 0.42
CA ASP A 242 -2.90 18.75 0.20
C ASP A 242 -3.99 19.32 1.12
N ARG A 243 -4.82 18.46 1.73
CA ARG A 243 -5.97 18.88 2.55
C ARG A 243 -6.27 17.89 3.67
N ASN A 244 -7.12 18.27 4.61
CA ASN A 244 -7.58 17.39 5.69
C ASN A 244 -8.41 16.22 5.12
N LEU A 245 -8.38 15.07 5.81
CA LEU A 245 -9.26 13.96 5.44
C LEU A 245 -10.73 14.40 5.48
N GLY A 246 -11.49 14.00 4.45
CA GLY A 246 -12.88 14.38 4.28
C GLY A 246 -13.12 15.81 3.77
N ALA A 247 -12.07 16.60 3.52
CA ALA A 247 -12.22 17.95 2.96
C ALA A 247 -12.42 17.93 1.45
N ARG A 248 -13.37 18.70 0.96
CA ARG A 248 -13.72 18.76 -0.47
C ARG A 248 -12.78 19.62 -1.29
N LYS A 249 -12.05 20.53 -0.67
CA LYS A 249 -11.09 21.45 -1.32
C LYS A 249 -9.91 21.74 -0.42
N VAL A 250 -8.87 22.31 -1.00
CA VAL A 250 -7.74 22.90 -0.27
C VAL A 250 -8.20 24.20 0.37
N ALA A 251 -7.75 24.49 1.58
CA ALA A 251 -8.13 25.71 2.29
C ALA A 251 -7.55 26.98 1.64
N GLU A 252 -8.38 27.98 1.43
CA GLU A 252 -7.98 29.31 0.94
C GLU A 252 -7.75 30.30 2.10
N SER A 253 -8.25 29.95 3.29
CA SER A 253 -8.09 30.75 4.50
C SER A 253 -8.30 29.89 5.75
N LYS A 254 -7.94 30.42 6.93
CA LYS A 254 -8.17 29.73 8.21
C LYS A 254 -9.63 29.38 8.49
N GLY A 255 -10.56 30.17 7.99
CA GLY A 255 -12.01 30.02 8.17
C GLY A 255 -12.74 29.37 6.99
N ASP A 256 -12.02 28.78 6.04
CA ASP A 256 -12.60 28.09 4.88
C ASP A 256 -13.20 26.75 5.32
N TYR A 257 -14.46 26.78 5.72
CA TYR A 257 -15.14 25.64 6.33
C TYR A 257 -15.35 24.46 5.36
N GLU A 258 -15.38 24.68 4.06
CA GLU A 258 -15.45 23.60 3.06
C GLU A 258 -14.16 22.77 3.00
N ALA A 259 -13.05 23.31 3.53
CA ALA A 259 -11.76 22.66 3.65
C ALA A 259 -11.50 22.05 5.05
N TYR A 260 -12.41 22.14 5.98
CA TYR A 260 -12.22 21.62 7.33
C TYR A 260 -12.15 20.09 7.38
N GLY A 261 -12.99 19.41 6.57
CA GLY A 261 -13.03 17.95 6.49
C GLY A 261 -13.67 17.29 7.71
N SER A 262 -13.22 16.09 7.98
CA SER A 262 -13.73 15.21 9.03
C SER A 262 -13.04 15.40 10.37
N LEU A 263 -13.74 15.05 11.47
CA LEU A 263 -13.19 15.05 12.82
C LEU A 263 -13.15 13.63 13.39
N PHE A 264 -11.96 13.11 13.66
CA PHE A 264 -11.74 11.72 14.06
C PHE A 264 -11.53 11.56 15.55
N GLN A 265 -12.13 10.57 16.19
CA GLN A 265 -11.74 10.10 17.52
C GLN A 265 -10.42 9.34 17.40
N TRP A 266 -9.47 9.59 18.31
CA TRP A 266 -8.12 9.05 18.21
C TRP A 266 -8.10 7.51 18.14
N SER A 267 -7.30 6.96 17.25
CA SER A 267 -7.14 5.52 16.96
C SER A 267 -8.38 4.80 16.43
N ARG A 268 -9.45 5.51 16.08
CA ARG A 268 -10.65 4.95 15.47
C ARG A 268 -10.55 4.97 13.94
N LYS A 269 -11.01 3.89 13.29
CA LYS A 269 -11.08 3.84 11.82
C LYS A 269 -12.14 4.83 11.29
N ALA A 270 -12.07 5.17 10.00
CA ALA A 270 -13.14 5.89 9.31
C ALA A 270 -14.36 4.97 9.14
N ASP A 271 -15.25 4.92 10.13
CA ASP A 271 -16.44 4.08 10.17
C ASP A 271 -17.74 4.89 10.07
N GLY A 272 -17.62 6.19 9.77
CA GLY A 272 -18.71 7.14 9.62
C GLY A 272 -18.83 8.15 10.79
N HIS A 273 -18.24 7.85 11.96
CA HIS A 273 -18.30 8.75 13.12
C HIS A 273 -17.64 10.10 12.87
N GLU A 274 -16.69 10.13 11.97
CA GLU A 274 -15.89 11.30 11.60
C GLU A 274 -16.61 12.24 10.63
N LYS A 275 -17.63 11.78 9.93
CA LYS A 275 -18.35 12.56 8.91
C LYS A 275 -18.94 13.81 9.51
N THR A 276 -18.48 14.97 9.03
CA THR A 276 -18.90 16.28 9.53
C THR A 276 -19.48 17.13 8.41
N SER A 277 -20.65 17.68 8.61
CA SER A 277 -21.28 18.68 7.74
C SER A 277 -21.03 20.07 8.31
N TRP A 278 -20.37 20.90 7.57
CA TRP A 278 -20.05 22.27 7.94
C TRP A 278 -21.05 23.25 7.30
N SER A 279 -21.63 24.13 8.11
CA SER A 279 -22.59 25.13 7.66
C SER A 279 -21.99 26.52 7.52
N ASP A 280 -20.96 26.83 8.30
CA ASP A 280 -20.16 28.06 8.23
C ASP A 280 -18.82 27.87 8.94
N ALA A 281 -18.00 28.92 9.02
CA ALA A 281 -16.66 28.86 9.61
C ALA A 281 -16.63 28.52 11.11
N ALA A 282 -17.69 28.71 11.84
CA ALA A 282 -17.76 28.47 13.29
C ALA A 282 -18.57 27.24 13.66
N ALA A 283 -19.45 26.78 12.76
CA ALA A 283 -20.45 25.76 13.06
C ALA A 283 -20.42 24.60 12.07
N GLY A 284 -20.55 23.41 12.61
CA GLY A 284 -20.73 22.17 11.89
C GLY A 284 -21.40 21.14 12.79
N ALA A 285 -21.79 20.02 12.23
CA ALA A 285 -22.40 18.91 12.96
C ALA A 285 -21.93 17.56 12.42
N LEU A 286 -21.79 16.58 13.30
CA LEU A 286 -21.53 15.19 12.92
C LEU A 286 -22.74 14.61 12.17
N VAL A 287 -22.51 14.06 10.98
CA VAL A 287 -23.56 13.54 10.11
C VAL A 287 -24.34 12.41 10.78
N ASN A 288 -23.65 11.50 11.44
CA ASN A 288 -24.24 10.32 12.08
C ASN A 288 -24.56 10.54 13.57
N GLY A 289 -24.36 11.78 14.07
CA GLY A 289 -24.69 12.16 15.43
C GLY A 289 -23.78 11.58 16.49
N ILE A 290 -24.29 11.52 17.73
CA ILE A 290 -23.55 11.03 18.89
C ILE A 290 -24.22 9.81 19.52
N ALA A 291 -23.44 8.93 20.13
CA ALA A 291 -23.91 7.86 20.99
C ALA A 291 -24.40 8.41 22.35
N SER A 292 -25.00 7.58 23.18
CA SER A 292 -25.33 7.97 24.54
C SER A 292 -24.07 8.34 25.33
N ILE A 293 -24.15 9.35 26.16
CA ILE A 293 -22.99 9.76 26.96
C ILE A 293 -22.47 8.60 27.83
N ASN A 294 -21.16 8.39 27.83
CA ASN A 294 -20.49 7.26 28.50
C ASN A 294 -20.79 5.86 27.93
N GLU A 295 -21.42 5.77 26.78
CA GLU A 295 -21.54 4.52 26.04
C GLU A 295 -20.19 4.16 25.41
N ARG A 296 -19.29 3.56 26.22
CA ARG A 296 -17.98 3.14 25.74
C ARG A 296 -18.07 1.78 25.07
N VAL A 297 -17.28 1.59 24.02
CA VAL A 297 -17.19 0.28 23.35
C VAL A 297 -16.05 -0.58 23.93
N PRO A 298 -16.22 -1.91 24.01
CA PRO A 298 -15.19 -2.78 24.54
C PRO A 298 -14.05 -3.02 23.53
N ASP A 299 -14.32 -2.94 22.26
CA ASP A 299 -13.35 -3.21 21.19
C ASP A 299 -12.93 -1.92 20.49
N ARG A 300 -11.68 -1.51 20.70
CA ARG A 300 -11.11 -0.33 20.08
C ARG A 300 -10.91 -0.50 18.57
N ALA A 301 -10.65 -1.72 18.10
CA ALA A 301 -10.49 -1.99 16.68
C ALA A 301 -11.82 -1.86 15.91
N ASN A 302 -12.96 -2.04 16.61
CA ASN A 302 -14.28 -1.96 16.00
C ASN A 302 -15.31 -1.37 16.96
N ALA A 303 -15.69 -0.13 16.73
CA ALA A 303 -16.71 0.54 17.54
C ALA A 303 -18.12 -0.05 17.36
N GLY A 304 -18.37 -0.80 16.28
CA GLY A 304 -19.66 -1.44 16.01
C GLY A 304 -20.75 -0.51 15.52
N HIS A 305 -20.50 0.80 15.44
CA HIS A 305 -21.44 1.81 14.93
C HIS A 305 -20.69 3.06 14.46
N ASP A 306 -21.40 3.93 13.76
CA ASP A 306 -20.91 5.12 13.07
C ASP A 306 -21.12 6.45 13.84
N LYS A 307 -21.47 6.39 15.12
CA LYS A 307 -21.71 7.58 15.95
C LYS A 307 -20.47 8.00 16.72
N PHE A 308 -20.29 9.29 16.95
CA PHE A 308 -19.32 9.81 17.91
C PHE A 308 -19.65 9.32 19.34
N ILE A 309 -18.64 8.94 20.10
CA ILE A 309 -18.80 8.40 21.47
C ILE A 309 -18.34 9.43 22.50
N PRO A 310 -19.25 10.26 23.03
CA PRO A 310 -18.89 11.21 24.08
C PRO A 310 -18.71 10.48 25.41
N THR A 311 -17.74 10.91 26.23
CA THR A 311 -17.61 10.46 27.62
C THR A 311 -16.91 11.50 28.47
N ASN A 312 -17.46 11.77 29.63
CA ASN A 312 -16.85 12.59 30.67
C ASN A 312 -16.40 11.74 31.88
N ALA A 313 -16.55 10.42 31.77
CA ALA A 313 -16.09 9.49 32.79
C ALA A 313 -14.63 9.11 32.57
N GLU A 314 -13.85 9.08 33.65
CA GLU A 314 -12.49 8.55 33.58
C GLU A 314 -12.49 7.10 33.05
N PRO A 315 -11.56 6.78 32.18
CA PRO A 315 -10.34 7.50 31.79
C PRO A 315 -10.45 8.45 30.59
N ASN A 316 -11.58 9.06 30.28
CA ASN A 316 -11.75 10.00 29.18
C ASN A 316 -11.33 9.43 27.80
N ASP A 317 -11.71 8.19 27.58
CA ASP A 317 -11.44 7.44 26.34
C ASP A 317 -12.75 6.85 25.82
N TRP A 318 -12.97 6.93 24.51
CA TRP A 318 -14.18 6.42 23.85
C TRP A 318 -14.29 4.89 23.90
N ALA A 319 -13.16 4.17 24.11
CA ALA A 319 -13.14 2.73 24.37
C ALA A 319 -12.97 2.41 25.85
N SER A 320 -13.57 1.30 26.30
CA SER A 320 -13.50 0.87 27.69
C SER A 320 -12.19 0.17 28.06
N GLN A 321 -11.49 -0.41 27.08
CA GLN A 321 -10.17 -0.99 27.28
C GLN A 321 -9.12 0.10 27.34
N SER A 322 -8.64 0.40 28.56
CA SER A 322 -7.75 1.54 28.75
C SER A 322 -6.27 1.18 28.87
N SER A 323 -5.95 -0.09 29.01
CA SER A 323 -4.62 -0.40 29.57
C SER A 323 -3.58 -0.83 28.59
N THR A 324 -3.94 -1.17 27.37
CA THR A 324 -2.97 -1.82 26.56
C THR A 324 -2.70 -1.24 25.28
N GLN A 325 -3.12 -0.21 25.12
CA GLN A 325 -3.35 0.33 24.29
C GLN A 325 -2.75 0.80 23.41
N GLU A 326 -2.75 0.37 22.56
CA GLU A 326 -2.84 1.07 21.60
C GLU A 326 -1.85 1.46 20.71
N THR A 327 -0.80 0.83 20.82
CA THR A 327 0.22 0.70 19.80
C THR A 327 -0.37 -0.11 18.70
N GLY A 328 -0.46 0.41 17.52
CA GLY A 328 -0.80 -0.35 16.35
C GLY A 328 -2.05 0.09 15.60
N LEU A 329 -3.07 0.64 16.24
CA LEU A 329 -4.30 1.00 15.53
C LEU A 329 -4.13 2.14 14.53
N TRP A 330 -3.32 3.13 14.89
CA TRP A 330 -2.81 4.18 13.98
C TRP A 330 -1.29 4.12 13.84
N GLY A 331 -0.66 2.99 14.20
CA GLY A 331 0.75 2.72 14.02
C GLY A 331 1.71 3.41 14.98
N GLY A 332 1.26 4.16 15.95
CA GLY A 332 2.13 4.84 16.91
C GLY A 332 2.49 4.01 18.14
N LYS A 333 3.57 4.38 18.83
CA LYS A 333 3.94 3.84 20.15
C LYS A 333 3.82 4.89 21.23
N TYR A 334 3.64 4.39 22.44
CA TYR A 334 3.72 5.16 23.65
C TYR A 334 5.14 5.73 23.84
N THR A 335 5.24 7.03 24.06
CA THR A 335 6.50 7.78 24.29
C THR A 335 7.58 7.69 23.21
N ASP A 336 7.32 7.01 22.11
CA ASP A 336 8.21 7.01 20.96
C ASP A 336 7.62 7.93 19.87
N TYR A 337 8.12 9.15 19.83
CA TYR A 337 7.58 10.22 19.00
C TYR A 337 8.06 10.20 17.55
N GLU A 338 8.97 9.30 17.22
CA GLU A 338 9.50 9.11 15.87
C GLU A 338 8.95 7.84 15.22
N TRP A 339 8.56 6.87 16.05
CA TRP A 339 8.21 5.55 15.55
C TRP A 339 6.79 5.48 14.96
N HIS A 340 6.68 4.76 13.86
CA HIS A 340 5.43 4.27 13.31
C HIS A 340 5.55 2.79 12.92
N ALA A 341 4.46 2.05 13.02
CA ALA A 341 4.40 0.69 12.50
C ALA A 341 4.34 0.72 10.97
N PRO A 342 4.93 -0.29 10.28
CA PRO A 342 4.70 -0.48 8.86
C PRO A 342 3.19 -0.54 8.54
N LEU A 343 2.80 -0.06 7.36
CA LEU A 343 1.43 -0.18 6.88
C LEU A 343 1.13 -1.64 6.54
N THR A 344 0.64 -2.41 7.52
CA THR A 344 0.20 -3.80 7.36
C THR A 344 -1.19 -3.97 7.95
N ASP A 345 -1.90 -5.02 7.54
CA ASP A 345 -3.24 -5.32 8.05
C ASP A 345 -3.25 -5.70 9.55
N GLU A 346 -2.08 -6.04 10.12
CA GLU A 346 -1.92 -6.41 11.52
C GLU A 346 -1.58 -5.22 12.42
N THR A 347 -0.92 -4.20 11.81
CA THR A 347 -0.50 -2.99 12.49
C THR A 347 -1.07 -1.77 11.81
N ASN A 348 -1.67 -0.84 12.20
CA ASN A 348 -2.39 0.24 11.51
C ASN A 348 -3.78 -0.15 10.99
N ILE A 349 -4.43 -1.15 11.63
CA ILE A 349 -5.75 -1.63 11.18
C ILE A 349 -6.83 -0.56 11.14
N ASN A 350 -6.69 0.47 11.94
CA ASN A 350 -7.59 1.62 12.01
C ASN A 350 -7.04 2.87 11.32
N ASN A 351 -5.92 2.78 10.59
CA ASN A 351 -5.38 3.93 9.87
C ASN A 351 -6.42 4.50 8.91
N PRO A 352 -6.88 5.74 9.10
CA PRO A 352 -7.92 6.33 8.25
C PRO A 352 -7.37 6.92 6.96
N CYS A 353 -6.03 7.06 6.85
CA CYS A 353 -5.40 7.66 5.69
C CYS A 353 -5.46 6.74 4.46
N PRO A 354 -5.42 7.30 3.24
CA PRO A 354 -5.31 6.54 2.00
C PRO A 354 -4.15 5.55 1.98
N GLU A 355 -4.18 4.63 1.03
CA GLU A 355 -3.10 3.68 0.81
C GLU A 355 -1.75 4.40 0.56
N GLY A 356 -0.68 3.90 1.17
CA GLY A 356 0.64 4.53 1.15
C GLY A 356 0.80 5.77 2.05
N TYR A 357 -0.26 6.13 2.79
CA TYR A 357 -0.26 7.25 3.74
C TYR A 357 -0.68 6.81 5.14
N ARG A 358 -0.26 7.55 6.14
CA ARG A 358 -0.57 7.31 7.55
C ARG A 358 -0.77 8.60 8.33
N VAL A 359 -1.26 8.44 9.55
CA VAL A 359 -1.29 9.53 10.52
C VAL A 359 0.15 9.86 10.94
N PRO A 360 0.54 11.14 10.97
CA PRO A 360 1.92 11.55 11.27
C PRO A 360 2.32 11.30 12.72
N THR A 361 3.61 11.15 12.94
CA THR A 361 4.24 11.12 14.27
C THR A 361 4.31 12.51 14.90
N VAL A 362 4.67 12.56 16.18
CA VAL A 362 4.93 13.85 16.91
C VAL A 362 6.06 14.62 16.25
N ASN A 363 7.17 13.94 15.92
CA ASN A 363 8.36 14.62 15.39
C ASN A 363 8.15 15.11 13.95
N GLU A 364 7.33 14.42 13.16
CA GLU A 364 6.94 14.92 11.83
C GLU A 364 6.13 16.20 11.92
N PHE A 365 5.19 16.31 12.88
CA PHE A 365 4.49 17.57 13.10
C PHE A 365 5.39 18.67 13.68
N LEU A 366 6.33 18.34 14.56
CA LEU A 366 7.29 19.32 15.08
C LEU A 366 8.17 19.89 13.98
N SER A 367 8.72 19.04 13.10
CA SER A 367 9.57 19.48 11.99
C SER A 367 8.78 20.24 10.91
N MET A 368 7.59 19.77 10.54
CA MET A 368 6.71 20.43 9.59
C MET A 368 6.26 21.82 10.11
N ALA A 369 5.75 21.88 11.34
CA ALA A 369 5.33 23.16 11.93
C ALA A 369 6.51 24.09 12.16
N GLY A 370 7.68 23.53 12.49
CA GLY A 370 8.94 24.29 12.59
C GLY A 370 9.36 24.91 11.26
N ALA A 371 9.22 24.18 10.16
CA ALA A 371 9.48 24.69 8.81
C ALA A 371 8.52 25.83 8.43
N ILE A 372 7.21 25.65 8.66
CA ILE A 372 6.19 26.70 8.38
C ILE A 372 6.44 27.95 9.21
N LEU A 373 6.81 27.81 10.49
CA LEU A 373 7.02 28.93 11.41
C LEU A 373 8.45 29.49 11.40
N ASN A 374 9.34 28.90 10.58
CA ASN A 374 10.76 29.21 10.53
C ASN A 374 11.41 29.21 11.93
N THR A 375 11.14 28.19 12.74
CA THR A 375 11.66 28.05 14.11
C THR A 375 11.73 26.58 14.53
N THR A 376 12.61 26.26 15.48
CA THR A 376 12.66 24.88 16.03
C THR A 376 11.63 24.72 17.12
N LEU A 377 10.72 23.76 16.95
CA LEU A 377 9.73 23.41 17.95
C LEU A 377 10.18 22.21 18.80
N SER A 378 9.73 22.18 20.04
CA SER A 378 9.96 21.07 20.98
C SER A 378 8.64 20.57 21.55
N TYR A 379 8.57 19.26 21.81
CA TYR A 379 7.40 18.62 22.40
C TYR A 379 7.00 19.25 23.73
N ASN A 380 5.70 19.43 23.92
CA ASN A 380 5.07 19.98 25.12
C ASN A 380 5.57 21.37 25.54
N LYS A 381 6.12 22.13 24.59
CA LYS A 381 6.54 23.52 24.79
C LYS A 381 5.62 24.43 24.00
N LYS A 382 5.09 25.46 24.70
CA LYS A 382 4.24 26.49 24.11
C LYS A 382 5.11 27.56 23.43
N TYR A 383 4.76 27.90 22.20
CA TYR A 383 5.38 28.94 21.41
C TYR A 383 4.39 30.10 21.19
N SER A 384 4.82 31.32 21.45
CA SER A 384 4.01 32.51 21.21
C SER A 384 4.23 32.98 19.78
N ILE A 385 3.23 32.82 18.95
CA ILE A 385 3.21 33.13 17.50
C ILE A 385 2.06 34.11 17.25
N SER A 386 2.33 35.20 16.52
CA SER A 386 1.29 36.13 16.11
C SER A 386 0.44 35.48 14.99
N ASP A 387 -0.87 35.39 15.21
CA ASP A 387 -1.89 34.78 14.31
C ASP A 387 -1.43 33.48 13.60
N PRO A 388 -1.11 32.41 14.35
CA PRO A 388 -0.67 31.16 13.75
C PRO A 388 -1.76 30.51 12.88
N ASN A 389 -3.03 30.82 13.13
CA ASN A 389 -4.14 30.31 12.34
C ASN A 389 -4.02 30.74 10.87
N THR A 390 -3.69 32.01 10.62
CA THR A 390 -3.45 32.53 9.27
C THR A 390 -2.16 31.95 8.68
N VAL A 391 -1.05 31.89 9.46
CA VAL A 391 0.23 31.36 9.00
C VAL A 391 0.11 29.92 8.52
N PHE A 392 -0.60 29.05 9.26
CA PHE A 392 -0.80 27.67 8.85
C PHE A 392 -1.74 27.54 7.65
N ALA A 393 -2.79 28.36 7.55
CA ALA A 393 -3.72 28.32 6.41
C ALA A 393 -3.09 28.84 5.11
N GLU A 394 -2.14 29.77 5.19
CA GLU A 394 -1.41 30.35 4.05
C GLU A 394 -0.13 29.58 3.70
N SER A 395 0.26 28.57 4.49
CA SER A 395 1.40 27.69 4.18
C SER A 395 1.10 26.77 2.99
N ASP A 396 2.12 26.16 2.42
CA ASP A 396 1.99 25.19 1.32
C ASP A 396 1.05 24.02 1.67
N LEU A 397 0.88 23.70 2.96
CA LEU A 397 -0.05 22.67 3.42
C LEU A 397 -1.50 23.15 3.60
N HIS A 398 -1.74 24.45 3.62
CA HIS A 398 -3.09 24.99 3.77
C HIS A 398 -3.87 24.37 4.94
N LEU A 399 -3.33 24.45 6.18
CA LEU A 399 -3.95 23.89 7.37
C LEU A 399 -5.01 24.82 7.95
N PRO A 400 -6.33 24.56 7.78
CA PRO A 400 -7.37 25.42 8.29
C PRO A 400 -7.59 25.28 9.79
N SER A 401 -8.27 26.26 10.39
CA SER A 401 -8.71 26.23 11.80
C SER A 401 -10.03 25.50 11.94
N SER A 402 -10.02 24.19 11.75
CA SER A 402 -11.24 23.34 11.68
C SER A 402 -11.97 23.13 13.00
N GLY A 403 -11.45 23.65 14.13
CA GLY A 403 -12.06 23.42 15.43
C GLY A 403 -11.96 21.96 15.88
N ASP A 404 -12.93 21.57 16.69
CA ASP A 404 -12.96 20.26 17.32
C ASP A 404 -14.36 19.80 17.72
N MET A 405 -14.47 18.53 18.12
CA MET A 405 -15.60 17.96 18.83
C MET A 405 -15.16 17.56 20.22
N LEU A 406 -15.74 18.17 21.25
CA LEU A 406 -15.31 17.96 22.64
C LEU A 406 -15.93 16.71 23.25
N TYR A 407 -15.18 16.07 24.13
CA TYR A 407 -15.53 14.84 24.85
C TYR A 407 -16.79 14.95 25.71
N SER A 408 -17.11 16.15 26.18
CA SER A 408 -18.28 16.45 27.01
C SER A 408 -19.49 16.95 26.23
N SER A 409 -19.42 16.91 24.90
CA SER A 409 -20.51 17.43 24.06
C SER A 409 -21.79 16.61 24.26
N SER A 410 -22.87 17.31 24.52
CA SER A 410 -24.22 16.72 24.59
C SER A 410 -25.01 16.88 23.28
N SER A 411 -24.37 17.43 22.26
CA SER A 411 -24.91 17.63 20.93
C SER A 411 -23.92 17.17 19.86
N ALA A 412 -24.41 16.94 18.64
CA ALA A 412 -23.57 16.60 17.50
C ALA A 412 -22.85 17.81 16.89
N ASN A 413 -22.90 18.97 17.52
CA ASN A 413 -22.31 20.20 16.99
C ASN A 413 -20.81 20.29 17.30
N THR A 414 -20.05 20.74 16.32
CA THR A 414 -18.62 21.06 16.47
C THR A 414 -18.42 22.37 17.20
N GLU A 415 -17.22 22.58 17.70
CA GLU A 415 -16.84 23.80 18.40
C GLU A 415 -15.54 24.40 17.83
N ASN A 416 -15.33 25.69 18.11
CA ASN A 416 -14.07 26.40 17.86
C ASN A 416 -13.60 26.47 16.40
N GLY A 417 -14.47 26.25 15.44
CA GLY A 417 -14.16 26.52 14.03
C GLY A 417 -13.69 27.96 13.84
N ASN A 418 -12.78 28.21 12.88
CA ASN A 418 -12.10 29.48 12.60
C ASN A 418 -11.24 30.04 13.75
N SER A 419 -11.24 29.42 14.94
CA SER A 419 -10.51 29.94 16.10
C SER A 419 -9.29 29.08 16.48
N ARG A 420 -9.30 27.80 16.14
CA ARG A 420 -8.15 26.90 16.35
C ARG A 420 -8.06 25.78 15.35
N GLY A 421 -6.83 25.37 14.99
CA GLY A 421 -6.54 24.15 14.27
C GLY A 421 -6.03 23.08 15.22
N VAL A 422 -6.61 21.89 15.16
CA VAL A 422 -6.23 20.76 16.01
C VAL A 422 -6.11 19.50 15.18
N TYR A 423 -4.95 18.83 15.26
CA TYR A 423 -4.59 17.70 14.42
C TYR A 423 -4.00 16.56 15.24
N TRP A 424 -4.54 15.36 15.11
CA TRP A 424 -4.02 14.18 15.78
C TRP A 424 -2.66 13.72 15.23
N THR A 425 -1.81 13.21 16.12
CA THR A 425 -0.67 12.35 15.77
C THR A 425 -1.06 10.87 15.95
N ASN A 426 -0.22 9.98 15.45
CA ASN A 426 -0.38 8.54 15.64
C ASN A 426 -0.06 8.06 17.07
N SER A 427 0.63 8.89 17.88
CA SER A 427 1.20 8.46 19.15
C SER A 427 0.26 8.72 20.32
N SER A 428 0.12 7.72 21.18
CA SER A 428 -0.45 7.93 22.49
C SER A 428 0.53 8.69 23.38
N ALA A 429 0.00 9.40 24.36
CA ALA A 429 0.80 10.03 25.40
C ALA A 429 0.31 9.51 26.74
N ALA A 430 1.23 8.92 27.51
CA ALA A 430 0.99 8.64 28.91
C ALA A 430 2.19 9.13 29.70
N LYS A 431 1.92 9.69 30.84
CA LYS A 431 2.94 9.94 31.85
C LYS A 431 2.91 8.74 32.79
N LYS A 432 4.06 8.17 33.11
CA LYS A 432 4.17 7.08 34.09
C LYS A 432 3.51 7.52 35.41
N GLY A 433 2.40 6.90 35.78
CA GLY A 433 1.63 7.23 36.98
C GLY A 433 0.36 8.05 36.78
N ASP A 434 0.12 8.61 35.58
CA ASP A 434 -1.16 9.24 35.22
C ASP A 434 -2.00 8.30 34.33
N ASN A 435 -3.30 8.51 34.33
CA ASN A 435 -4.23 7.75 33.50
C ASN A 435 -3.83 7.79 32.02
N TYR A 436 -3.69 6.61 31.41
CA TYR A 436 -3.18 6.35 30.06
C TYR A 436 -4.08 6.85 28.91
N ASN A 437 -4.71 8.01 29.05
CA ASN A 437 -5.89 8.34 28.28
C ASN A 437 -5.73 9.47 27.28
N ASN A 438 -4.48 9.93 27.11
CA ASN A 438 -4.17 11.03 26.22
C ASN A 438 -3.50 10.51 24.93
N ALA A 439 -3.71 11.25 23.85
CA ALA A 439 -2.95 11.12 22.62
C ALA A 439 -2.35 12.49 22.25
N ASN A 440 -1.28 12.46 21.47
CA ASN A 440 -0.60 13.69 21.07
C ASN A 440 -1.31 14.37 19.90
N ARG A 441 -1.29 15.69 19.92
CA ARG A 441 -1.87 16.55 18.88
C ARG A 441 -1.00 17.77 18.62
N LEU A 442 -1.06 18.29 17.39
CA LEU A 442 -0.69 19.68 17.10
C LEU A 442 -1.91 20.57 17.39
N LEU A 443 -1.68 21.64 18.13
CA LEU A 443 -2.66 22.71 18.37
C LEU A 443 -2.07 24.04 17.97
N PHE A 444 -2.79 24.81 17.18
CA PHE A 444 -2.54 26.22 16.97
C PHE A 444 -3.84 27.03 17.14
N MET A 445 -3.74 28.13 17.83
CA MET A 445 -4.83 29.04 18.12
C MET A 445 -4.29 30.45 18.40
N SER A 446 -5.15 31.43 18.57
CA SER A 446 -4.72 32.81 18.79
C SER A 446 -3.52 32.93 19.77
N GLY A 447 -2.40 33.38 19.26
CA GLY A 447 -1.20 33.65 20.04
C GLY A 447 -0.38 32.43 20.47
N GLN A 448 -0.70 31.19 20.03
CA GLN A 448 0.08 30.02 20.45
C GLN A 448 0.11 28.87 19.48
N VAL A 449 1.22 28.13 19.51
CA VAL A 449 1.40 26.81 18.88
C VAL A 449 2.01 25.85 19.89
N ILE A 450 1.53 24.60 19.92
CA ILE A 450 2.04 23.55 20.80
C ILE A 450 1.74 22.16 20.20
N VAL A 451 2.68 21.22 20.35
CA VAL A 451 2.43 19.79 20.20
C VAL A 451 2.42 19.16 21.59
N ASN A 452 1.26 18.67 22.01
CA ASN A 452 1.05 18.22 23.38
C ASN A 452 0.00 17.12 23.51
N PRO A 453 -0.06 16.41 24.65
CA PRO A 453 -1.09 15.40 24.89
C PRO A 453 -2.45 16.00 25.20
N TYR A 454 -3.53 15.32 24.76
CA TYR A 454 -4.90 15.65 25.13
C TYR A 454 -5.81 14.41 25.10
N GLN A 455 -7.03 14.55 25.63
CA GLN A 455 -7.98 13.46 25.82
C GLN A 455 -8.40 12.80 24.49
N ARG A 456 -8.37 11.45 24.44
CA ARG A 456 -8.68 10.66 23.24
C ARG A 456 -10.15 10.65 22.83
N THR A 457 -11.04 11.02 23.74
CA THR A 457 -12.47 11.12 23.44
C THR A 457 -12.84 12.28 22.54
N ASN A 458 -11.99 13.30 22.45
CA ASN A 458 -12.21 14.38 21.50
C ASN A 458 -12.06 13.87 20.06
N ALA A 459 -12.65 14.61 19.13
CA ALA A 459 -12.36 14.39 17.72
C ALA A 459 -11.68 15.62 17.11
N TYR A 460 -10.62 15.35 16.33
CA TYR A 460 -9.81 16.35 15.66
C TYR A 460 -9.56 15.96 14.21
N SER A 461 -9.09 16.93 13.44
CA SER A 461 -8.69 16.71 12.05
C SER A 461 -7.50 15.77 11.93
N ILE A 462 -7.37 15.14 10.77
CA ILE A 462 -6.20 14.38 10.37
C ILE A 462 -5.65 14.99 9.08
N ARG A 463 -4.33 15.18 9.05
CA ARG A 463 -3.54 15.46 7.87
C ARG A 463 -2.56 14.31 7.67
N CYS A 464 -2.71 13.58 6.57
CA CYS A 464 -1.91 12.39 6.32
C CYS A 464 -0.53 12.72 5.74
N ILE A 465 0.45 11.89 6.08
CA ILE A 465 1.81 11.93 5.55
C ILE A 465 2.11 10.61 4.84
N ARG A 466 2.93 10.66 3.78
CA ARG A 466 3.36 9.45 3.05
C ARG A 466 4.19 8.53 3.95
N ASP A 467 3.93 7.23 3.87
CA ASP A 467 4.67 6.19 4.61
C ASP A 467 5.90 5.73 3.81
N THR A 468 6.85 6.64 3.62
CA THR A 468 8.14 6.34 3.02
C THR A 468 9.26 6.75 3.98
N PRO A 469 10.41 6.05 3.97
CA PRO A 469 11.61 6.59 4.61
C PRO A 469 11.87 8.00 4.09
N LEU A 470 12.21 8.93 4.99
CA LEU A 470 12.56 10.29 4.59
C LEU A 470 13.73 10.25 3.62
N GLU A 471 13.56 10.86 2.44
CA GLU A 471 14.69 11.12 1.55
C GLU A 471 15.56 12.18 2.21
N THR A 472 16.69 11.74 2.79
CA THR A 472 17.69 12.64 3.38
C THR A 472 18.65 13.07 2.28
N THR A 473 18.77 14.36 2.05
CA THR A 473 19.90 14.91 1.29
C THR A 473 21.09 14.97 2.24
N SER A 474 22.02 14.02 2.10
CA SER A 474 23.36 14.22 2.66
C SER A 474 23.95 15.46 1.97
N LEU A 475 24.29 16.46 2.74
CA LEU A 475 25.21 17.49 2.29
C LEU A 475 26.56 16.80 2.09
N GLU A 476 26.82 16.31 0.87
CA GLU A 476 28.20 16.07 0.47
C GLU A 476 28.86 17.44 0.35
N ASP A 477 29.87 17.67 1.20
CA ASP A 477 30.76 18.83 1.21
C ASP A 477 31.54 19.00 -0.12
#